data_6dc46f1f7ed5d1bf3cb32178178e4021
#
_entry.id   6dc46f1f7ed5d1bf3cb32178178e4021
#
_cell.length_a   1.000
_cell.length_b   1.000
_cell.length_c   1.000
_cell.angle_alpha   90.00
_cell.angle_beta   90.00
_cell.angle_gamma   90.00
#
_symmetry.space_group_name_H-M   'P 1'
#
loop_
_entity.id
_entity.type
_entity.pdbx_description
1 polymer ?
#
loop_
_entity_poly.entity_id
_entity_poly.type
_entity_poly.pdbx_seq_one_letter_code
_entity_poly.pdbx_strand_id
1 'polypeptide(L)'
;MISRIMKNSGNKAYIKDMDRLDRSGMSDEITILSSVSYIPDETAEHTLDIYFCSDSVKKPVLIDIHGGGFISHDKSADSVFANVMAQKGFVVFALNYRLAYPEYNVFDQIEDIDKAARWIVENASSYEGDNKRLYLAGHSSGGVNAVAEALLSISPEMIHDYGFEKRDYEYNGLVLDCGLMHFYKNSIAYKGMRSMVFPKKYKKDCRYNYLLFDRNNDINRLPKTVIITNESDELKAMSYYFDELLKSRNVEHILFEKGPKGHMGVIFNPNNDGMRLIDEISDYLKPER
;
A
#
# COMPACT_ATOMS: atom_id res chain seq x y z
N MET A 1 21.97 -9.75 16.63
CA MET A 1 21.20 -9.50 17.89
C MET A 1 20.08 -8.46 17.67
N ILE A 2 20.39 -7.27 17.18
CA ILE A 2 19.39 -6.17 16.95
C ILE A 2 18.27 -6.61 15.99
N SER A 3 18.60 -7.24 14.87
CA SER A 3 17.64 -7.68 13.86
C SER A 3 16.66 -8.73 14.38
N ARG A 4 17.11 -9.66 15.24
CA ARG A 4 16.20 -10.64 15.88
C ARG A 4 15.24 -9.98 16.87
N ILE A 5 15.72 -8.94 17.58
CA ILE A 5 14.88 -8.16 18.49
C ILE A 5 13.82 -7.39 17.69
N MET A 6 14.18 -6.80 16.57
CA MET A 6 13.24 -6.05 15.72
C MET A 6 12.20 -6.96 15.07
N LYS A 7 12.59 -8.14 14.56
CA LYS A 7 11.62 -9.13 14.04
C LYS A 7 10.65 -9.59 15.12
N ASN A 8 11.15 -9.89 16.33
CA ASN A 8 10.30 -10.25 17.45
C ASN A 8 9.38 -9.09 17.89
N SER A 9 9.86 -7.85 17.77
CA SER A 9 9.04 -6.66 18.02
C SER A 9 7.97 -6.49 16.96
N GLY A 10 8.29 -6.72 15.69
CA GLY A 10 7.34 -6.69 14.57
C GLY A 10 6.22 -7.73 14.74
N ASN A 11 6.58 -8.97 15.10
CA ASN A 11 5.59 -10.02 15.35
C ASN A 11 4.68 -9.69 16.55
N LYS A 12 5.22 -9.08 17.61
CA LYS A 12 4.40 -8.62 18.74
C LYS A 12 3.47 -7.46 18.36
N ALA A 13 3.95 -6.55 17.52
CA ALA A 13 3.13 -5.47 16.99
C ALA A 13 1.99 -6.02 16.16
N TYR A 14 2.27 -6.97 15.26
CA TYR A 14 1.25 -7.64 14.45
C TYR A 14 0.16 -8.29 15.31
N ILE A 15 0.54 -9.09 16.32
CA ILE A 15 -0.45 -9.73 17.23
C ILE A 15 -1.31 -8.66 17.90
N LYS A 16 -0.69 -7.60 18.44
CA LYS A 16 -1.40 -6.50 19.08
C LYS A 16 -2.36 -5.79 18.13
N ASP A 17 -1.96 -5.60 16.89
CA ASP A 17 -2.77 -4.93 15.88
C ASP A 17 -3.94 -5.81 15.44
N MET A 18 -3.73 -7.12 15.27
CA MET A 18 -4.80 -8.09 15.01
C MET A 18 -5.81 -8.20 16.15
N ASP A 19 -5.36 -8.08 17.42
CA ASP A 19 -6.23 -8.04 18.60
C ASP A 19 -7.09 -6.76 18.66
N ARG A 20 -6.63 -5.68 18.03
CA ARG A 20 -7.35 -4.39 17.93
C ARG A 20 -8.30 -4.31 16.75
N LEU A 21 -8.20 -5.24 15.80
CA LEU A 21 -8.94 -5.16 14.55
C LEU A 21 -10.45 -5.25 14.80
N ASP A 22 -11.14 -4.13 14.65
CA ASP A 22 -12.59 -4.04 14.79
C ASP A 22 -13.29 -4.46 13.50
N ARG A 23 -13.86 -5.64 13.50
CA ARG A 23 -14.58 -6.23 12.37
C ARG A 23 -16.04 -5.83 12.26
N SER A 24 -16.55 -4.97 13.14
CA SER A 24 -17.97 -4.57 13.16
C SER A 24 -18.43 -3.83 11.90
N GLY A 25 -17.49 -3.23 11.15
CA GLY A 25 -17.77 -2.58 9.86
C GLY A 25 -17.83 -3.52 8.65
N MET A 26 -17.48 -4.79 8.82
CA MET A 26 -17.53 -5.75 7.71
C MET A 26 -18.97 -6.14 7.38
N SER A 27 -19.23 -6.38 6.09
CA SER A 27 -20.50 -6.92 5.58
C SER A 27 -20.31 -8.35 5.08
N ASP A 28 -21.25 -9.22 5.45
CA ASP A 28 -21.34 -10.60 4.96
C ASP A 28 -21.82 -10.67 3.48
N GLU A 29 -22.29 -9.55 2.92
CA GLU A 29 -22.69 -9.49 1.50
C GLU A 29 -21.48 -9.40 0.56
N ILE A 30 -20.28 -9.14 1.11
CA ILE A 30 -19.04 -9.10 0.34
C ILE A 30 -18.49 -10.50 0.16
N THR A 31 -18.35 -10.91 -1.09
CA THR A 31 -17.65 -12.16 -1.43
C THR A 31 -16.16 -12.01 -1.15
N ILE A 32 -15.59 -12.98 -0.43
CA ILE A 32 -14.16 -13.02 -0.10
C ILE A 32 -13.56 -14.31 -0.66
N LEU A 33 -12.60 -14.16 -1.58
CA LEU A 33 -11.78 -15.28 -2.04
C LEU A 33 -10.40 -15.15 -1.42
N SER A 34 -10.05 -16.08 -0.54
CA SER A 34 -8.81 -16.01 0.24
C SER A 34 -7.68 -16.81 -0.40
N SER A 35 -6.46 -16.30 -0.26
CA SER A 35 -5.22 -16.98 -0.65
C SER A 35 -5.16 -17.41 -2.12
N VAL A 36 -5.64 -16.53 -3.00
CA VAL A 36 -5.48 -16.69 -4.45
C VAL A 36 -4.01 -16.44 -4.80
N SER A 37 -3.34 -17.40 -5.43
CA SER A 37 -1.93 -17.27 -5.83
C SER A 37 -1.79 -16.40 -7.08
N TYR A 38 -0.89 -15.42 -7.04
CA TYR A 38 -0.51 -14.64 -8.21
C TYR A 38 0.83 -15.07 -8.83
N ILE A 39 1.59 -15.92 -8.13
CA ILE A 39 2.72 -16.68 -8.65
C ILE A 39 2.50 -18.16 -8.30
N PRO A 40 2.61 -19.11 -9.25
CA PRO A 40 2.34 -20.52 -8.99
C PRO A 40 3.53 -21.25 -8.33
N ASP A 41 4.00 -20.74 -7.19
CA ASP A 41 5.14 -21.29 -6.44
C ASP A 41 4.79 -21.84 -5.05
N GLU A 42 3.47 -21.88 -4.73
CA GLU A 42 2.91 -22.41 -3.49
C GLU A 42 3.38 -21.68 -2.20
N THR A 43 3.96 -20.47 -2.31
CA THR A 43 4.34 -19.69 -1.14
C THR A 43 3.21 -18.80 -0.65
N ALA A 44 3.05 -18.66 0.67
CA ALA A 44 2.01 -17.83 1.26
C ALA A 44 2.22 -16.33 0.96
N GLU A 45 3.46 -15.93 0.77
CA GLU A 45 3.87 -14.56 0.42
C GLU A 45 3.38 -14.15 -0.97
N HIS A 46 3.17 -15.09 -1.89
CA HIS A 46 2.71 -14.82 -3.25
C HIS A 46 1.21 -15.08 -3.42
N THR A 47 0.43 -14.73 -2.39
CA THR A 47 -1.04 -14.83 -2.40
C THR A 47 -1.70 -13.48 -2.13
N LEU A 48 -2.95 -13.37 -2.54
CA LEU A 48 -3.80 -12.21 -2.28
C LEU A 48 -5.21 -12.67 -1.86
N ASP A 49 -5.95 -11.78 -1.18
CA ASP A 49 -7.37 -11.96 -0.92
C ASP A 49 -8.17 -10.99 -1.81
N ILE A 50 -9.30 -11.45 -2.34
CA ILE A 50 -10.15 -10.67 -3.24
C ILE A 50 -11.49 -10.41 -2.55
N TYR A 51 -11.88 -9.13 -2.47
CA TYR A 51 -13.12 -8.68 -1.85
C TYR A 51 -13.98 -7.98 -2.90
N PHE A 52 -15.21 -8.42 -3.12
CA PHE A 52 -16.12 -7.78 -4.08
C PHE A 52 -17.58 -8.09 -3.79
N CYS A 53 -18.47 -7.19 -4.20
CA CYS A 53 -19.90 -7.47 -4.25
C CYS A 53 -20.22 -8.14 -5.59
N SER A 54 -20.78 -9.33 -5.55
CA SER A 54 -21.11 -10.11 -6.75
C SER A 54 -22.51 -9.71 -7.27
N ASP A 55 -22.55 -8.72 -8.17
CA ASP A 55 -23.77 -8.16 -8.74
C ASP A 55 -23.72 -7.98 -10.27
N SER A 56 -22.69 -8.55 -10.90
CA SER A 56 -22.42 -8.47 -12.34
C SER A 56 -22.14 -7.07 -12.90
N VAL A 57 -21.84 -6.10 -12.03
CA VAL A 57 -21.46 -4.73 -12.42
C VAL A 57 -19.96 -4.58 -12.37
N LYS A 58 -19.36 -4.04 -13.44
CA LYS A 58 -17.91 -3.75 -13.46
C LYS A 58 -17.56 -2.61 -12.51
N LYS A 59 -16.61 -2.86 -11.63
CA LYS A 59 -16.18 -1.98 -10.55
C LYS A 59 -14.72 -1.56 -10.70
N PRO A 60 -14.34 -0.37 -10.20
CA PRO A 60 -12.93 -0.01 -10.10
C PRO A 60 -12.17 -1.03 -9.25
N VAL A 61 -10.91 -1.24 -9.59
CA VAL A 61 -9.98 -2.15 -8.91
C VAL A 61 -9.14 -1.36 -7.93
N LEU A 62 -9.06 -1.82 -6.67
CA LEU A 62 -8.15 -1.30 -5.67
C LEU A 62 -7.14 -2.39 -5.32
N ILE A 63 -5.86 -2.12 -5.52
CA ILE A 63 -4.75 -2.97 -5.06
C ILE A 63 -4.31 -2.43 -3.71
N ASP A 64 -4.40 -3.27 -2.69
CA ASP A 64 -4.18 -2.91 -1.29
C ASP A 64 -2.89 -3.53 -0.76
N ILE A 65 -1.99 -2.70 -0.23
CA ILE A 65 -0.61 -3.05 0.13
C ILE A 65 -0.40 -2.80 1.62
N HIS A 66 -0.34 -3.87 2.39
CA HIS A 66 -0.24 -3.81 3.84
C HIS A 66 1.04 -3.14 4.35
N GLY A 67 0.98 -2.69 5.60
CA GLY A 67 2.11 -2.13 6.34
C GLY A 67 2.99 -3.17 7.03
N GLY A 68 3.53 -2.80 8.21
CA GLY A 68 4.31 -3.71 9.05
C GLY A 68 5.81 -3.43 9.05
N GLY A 69 6.23 -2.21 8.70
CA GLY A 69 7.65 -1.80 8.72
C GLY A 69 8.54 -2.59 7.78
N PHE A 70 7.98 -3.14 6.70
CA PHE A 70 8.61 -4.02 5.70
C PHE A 70 8.94 -5.44 6.18
N ILE A 71 8.79 -5.77 7.46
CA ILE A 71 9.33 -7.00 8.08
C ILE A 71 8.29 -7.83 8.83
N SER A 72 7.05 -7.38 8.87
CA SER A 72 5.93 -8.03 9.57
C SER A 72 4.61 -7.73 8.90
N HIS A 73 3.52 -8.29 9.43
CA HIS A 73 2.15 -8.21 8.93
C HIS A 73 1.94 -9.04 7.66
N ASP A 74 0.69 -9.12 7.26
CA ASP A 74 0.19 -9.74 6.05
C ASP A 74 -1.17 -9.10 5.66
N LYS A 75 -1.74 -9.51 4.55
CA LYS A 75 -2.99 -9.01 3.99
C LYS A 75 -4.20 -9.07 4.95
N SER A 76 -4.17 -9.93 5.98
CA SER A 76 -5.28 -10.02 6.94
C SER A 76 -5.37 -8.79 7.86
N ALA A 77 -4.29 -8.03 8.00
CA ALA A 77 -4.31 -6.77 8.74
C ALA A 77 -5.27 -5.75 8.11
N ASP A 78 -5.37 -5.75 6.79
CA ASP A 78 -6.16 -4.78 6.02
C ASP A 78 -7.57 -5.32 5.67
N SER A 79 -7.94 -6.52 6.19
CA SER A 79 -9.18 -7.23 5.84
C SER A 79 -10.45 -6.41 6.05
N VAL A 80 -10.50 -5.56 7.09
CA VAL A 80 -11.67 -4.71 7.35
C VAL A 80 -11.72 -3.56 6.35
N PHE A 81 -10.59 -2.88 6.11
CA PHE A 81 -10.49 -1.82 5.10
C PHE A 81 -10.88 -2.35 3.71
N ALA A 82 -10.34 -3.52 3.31
CA ALA A 82 -10.66 -4.15 2.04
C ALA A 82 -12.15 -4.47 1.90
N ASN A 83 -12.77 -5.05 2.95
CA ASN A 83 -14.20 -5.34 2.95
C ASN A 83 -15.04 -4.06 2.84
N VAL A 84 -14.70 -3.01 3.60
CA VAL A 84 -15.43 -1.73 3.56
C VAL A 84 -15.26 -1.04 2.20
N MET A 85 -14.07 -1.03 1.60
CA MET A 85 -13.88 -0.50 0.24
C MET A 85 -14.66 -1.29 -0.81
N ALA A 86 -14.82 -2.61 -0.63
CA ALA A 86 -15.69 -3.42 -1.48
C ALA A 86 -17.17 -3.03 -1.34
N GLN A 87 -17.64 -2.71 -0.12
CA GLN A 87 -18.98 -2.14 0.10
C GLN A 87 -19.17 -0.77 -0.61
N LYS A 88 -18.07 -0.02 -0.83
CA LYS A 88 -18.08 1.24 -1.60
C LYS A 88 -18.01 1.01 -3.11
N GLY A 89 -18.08 -0.24 -3.57
CA GLY A 89 -18.16 -0.59 -4.98
C GLY A 89 -16.80 -0.71 -5.66
N PHE A 90 -15.75 -1.11 -4.94
CA PHE A 90 -14.48 -1.54 -5.51
C PHE A 90 -14.41 -3.07 -5.57
N VAL A 91 -13.57 -3.60 -6.46
CA VAL A 91 -12.99 -4.92 -6.30
C VAL A 91 -11.62 -4.71 -5.66
N VAL A 92 -11.43 -5.24 -4.45
CA VAL A 92 -10.19 -5.02 -3.69
C VAL A 92 -9.34 -6.28 -3.71
N PHE A 93 -8.07 -6.11 -4.04
CA PHE A 93 -7.04 -7.14 -4.02
C PHE A 93 -6.04 -6.81 -2.92
N ALA A 94 -6.19 -7.43 -1.76
CA ALA A 94 -5.26 -7.26 -0.63
C ALA A 94 -4.09 -8.22 -0.78
N LEU A 95 -2.87 -7.67 -0.90
CA LEU A 95 -1.67 -8.42 -1.27
C LEU A 95 -0.92 -8.95 -0.05
N ASN A 96 -0.35 -10.16 -0.17
CA ASN A 96 0.87 -10.54 0.49
C ASN A 96 2.06 -10.32 -0.45
N TYR A 97 3.24 -10.15 0.12
CA TYR A 97 4.52 -10.05 -0.57
C TYR A 97 5.65 -10.47 0.40
N ARG A 98 6.82 -10.84 -0.12
CA ARG A 98 7.96 -11.25 0.71
C ARG A 98 8.36 -10.16 1.70
N LEU A 99 8.51 -10.51 2.96
CA LEU A 99 8.97 -9.57 3.98
C LEU A 99 10.49 -9.35 3.87
N ALA A 100 10.94 -8.11 4.04
CA ALA A 100 12.32 -7.69 3.74
C ALA A 100 13.41 -8.36 4.59
N TYR A 101 13.07 -9.06 5.66
CA TYR A 101 14.04 -9.67 6.56
C TYR A 101 13.62 -11.08 7.00
N PRO A 102 14.53 -12.06 7.11
CA PRO A 102 16.00 -11.94 7.01
C PRO A 102 16.59 -12.14 5.61
N GLU A 103 15.86 -12.67 4.65
CA GLU A 103 16.38 -13.19 3.39
C GLU A 103 16.19 -12.22 2.23
N TYR A 104 15.13 -11.41 2.30
CA TYR A 104 14.71 -10.49 1.25
C TYR A 104 14.95 -9.03 1.65
N ASN A 105 14.63 -8.11 0.77
CA ASN A 105 14.76 -6.67 0.93
C ASN A 105 13.62 -5.91 0.22
N VAL A 106 13.58 -4.60 0.33
CA VAL A 106 12.49 -3.80 -0.25
C VAL A 106 12.38 -3.93 -1.78
N PHE A 107 13.48 -4.19 -2.48
CA PHE A 107 13.43 -4.36 -3.93
C PHE A 107 12.74 -5.67 -4.32
N ASP A 108 12.88 -6.73 -3.49
CA ASP A 108 12.14 -7.99 -3.66
C ASP A 108 10.64 -7.78 -3.40
N GLN A 109 10.26 -6.89 -2.46
CA GLN A 109 8.86 -6.52 -2.23
C GLN A 109 8.26 -5.81 -3.45
N ILE A 110 8.99 -4.85 -4.00
CA ILE A 110 8.55 -4.11 -5.19
C ILE A 110 8.41 -5.05 -6.39
N GLU A 111 9.30 -6.03 -6.52
CA GLU A 111 9.19 -7.07 -7.56
C GLU A 111 7.92 -7.92 -7.40
N ASP A 112 7.60 -8.34 -6.18
CA ASP A 112 6.39 -9.13 -5.92
C ASP A 112 5.12 -8.34 -6.18
N ILE A 113 5.11 -7.06 -5.79
CA ILE A 113 3.97 -6.17 -6.00
C ILE A 113 3.77 -5.89 -7.50
N ASP A 114 4.85 -5.71 -8.29
CA ASP A 114 4.75 -5.62 -9.75
C ASP A 114 4.12 -6.88 -10.35
N LYS A 115 4.57 -8.06 -9.92
CA LYS A 115 4.00 -9.33 -10.40
C LYS A 115 2.52 -9.48 -10.02
N ALA A 116 2.17 -9.11 -8.78
CA ALA A 116 0.78 -9.12 -8.32
C ALA A 116 -0.08 -8.13 -9.12
N ALA A 117 0.40 -6.91 -9.35
CA ALA A 117 -0.31 -5.89 -10.11
C ALA A 117 -0.58 -6.35 -11.56
N ARG A 118 0.41 -6.94 -12.23
CA ARG A 118 0.24 -7.52 -13.58
C ARG A 118 -0.80 -8.63 -13.59
N TRP A 119 -0.69 -9.56 -12.66
CA TRP A 119 -1.67 -10.63 -12.52
C TRP A 119 -3.08 -10.09 -12.29
N ILE A 120 -3.23 -9.06 -11.45
CA ILE A 120 -4.52 -8.42 -11.18
C ILE A 120 -5.08 -7.77 -12.44
N VAL A 121 -4.28 -7.02 -13.20
CA VAL A 121 -4.73 -6.37 -14.44
C VAL A 121 -5.22 -7.40 -15.46
N GLU A 122 -4.56 -8.54 -15.55
CA GLU A 122 -4.95 -9.64 -16.46
C GLU A 122 -6.21 -10.37 -15.98
N ASN A 123 -6.42 -10.51 -14.67
CA ASN A 123 -7.45 -11.37 -14.09
C ASN A 123 -8.65 -10.63 -13.47
N ALA A 124 -8.57 -9.31 -13.24
CA ALA A 124 -9.60 -8.54 -12.53
C ALA A 124 -11.00 -8.68 -13.14
N SER A 125 -11.09 -8.83 -14.45
CA SER A 125 -12.37 -9.01 -15.16
C SER A 125 -13.14 -10.27 -14.74
N SER A 126 -12.44 -11.31 -14.26
CA SER A 126 -13.04 -12.53 -13.71
C SER A 126 -13.72 -12.33 -12.36
N TYR A 127 -13.44 -11.20 -11.71
CA TYR A 127 -13.96 -10.80 -10.40
C TYR A 127 -14.79 -9.50 -10.49
N GLU A 128 -15.35 -9.21 -11.66
CA GLU A 128 -16.13 -7.98 -11.94
C GLU A 128 -15.29 -6.68 -11.87
N GLY A 129 -13.97 -6.78 -11.89
CA GLY A 129 -13.06 -5.64 -11.92
C GLY A 129 -12.94 -5.02 -13.30
N ASP A 130 -12.81 -3.69 -13.34
CA ASP A 130 -12.48 -2.92 -14.54
C ASP A 130 -10.99 -2.59 -14.53
N ASN A 131 -10.21 -3.32 -15.32
CA ASN A 131 -8.76 -3.15 -15.41
C ASN A 131 -8.30 -1.83 -16.06
N LYS A 132 -9.22 -0.94 -16.40
CA LYS A 132 -8.93 0.44 -16.85
C LYS A 132 -9.15 1.46 -15.74
N ARG A 133 -9.73 1.08 -14.61
CA ARG A 133 -9.96 1.91 -13.44
C ARG A 133 -9.21 1.32 -12.26
N LEU A 134 -7.89 1.56 -12.22
CA LEU A 134 -6.96 0.97 -11.28
C LEU A 134 -6.55 1.98 -10.20
N TYR A 135 -6.59 1.56 -8.96
CA TYR A 135 -6.22 2.36 -7.81
C TYR A 135 -5.28 1.58 -6.91
N LEU A 136 -4.42 2.29 -6.18
CA LEU A 136 -3.52 1.73 -5.18
C LEU A 136 -3.89 2.25 -3.79
N ALA A 137 -3.80 1.41 -2.79
CA ALA A 137 -3.73 1.81 -1.39
C ALA A 137 -2.46 1.26 -0.75
N GLY A 138 -1.84 2.05 0.13
CA GLY A 138 -0.66 1.60 0.87
C GLY A 138 -0.65 2.16 2.28
N HIS A 139 -0.42 1.28 3.25
CA HIS A 139 -0.53 1.54 4.67
C HIS A 139 0.85 1.52 5.31
N SER A 140 1.22 2.58 6.06
CA SER A 140 2.51 2.68 6.74
C SER A 140 3.69 2.43 5.77
N SER A 141 4.48 1.37 5.94
CA SER A 141 5.54 0.98 5.00
C SER A 141 5.02 0.56 3.63
N GLY A 142 3.80 0.04 3.54
CA GLY A 142 3.11 -0.23 2.27
C GLY A 142 2.91 1.02 1.43
N GLY A 143 2.87 2.21 2.04
CA GLY A 143 2.81 3.49 1.34
C GLY A 143 4.04 3.74 0.44
N VAL A 144 5.25 3.38 0.89
CA VAL A 144 6.45 3.42 0.02
C VAL A 144 6.29 2.50 -1.18
N ASN A 145 5.82 1.28 -0.94
CA ASN A 145 5.62 0.28 -1.98
C ASN A 145 4.54 0.72 -2.98
N ALA A 146 3.44 1.32 -2.49
CA ALA A 146 2.37 1.86 -3.35
C ALA A 146 2.86 3.02 -4.23
N VAL A 147 3.64 3.96 -3.68
CA VAL A 147 4.25 5.03 -4.48
C VAL A 147 5.25 4.46 -5.50
N ALA A 148 6.08 3.47 -5.12
CA ALA A 148 7.01 2.82 -6.03
C ALA A 148 6.27 2.12 -7.18
N GLU A 149 5.17 1.43 -6.88
CA GLU A 149 4.33 0.76 -7.89
C GLU A 149 3.65 1.78 -8.83
N ALA A 150 3.13 2.89 -8.29
CA ALA A 150 2.59 3.97 -9.11
C ALA A 150 3.65 4.58 -10.05
N LEU A 151 4.86 4.81 -9.54
CA LEU A 151 5.98 5.32 -10.34
C LEU A 151 6.40 4.32 -11.43
N LEU A 152 6.43 3.03 -11.13
CA LEU A 152 6.71 1.99 -12.12
C LEU A 152 5.72 1.99 -13.27
N SER A 153 4.45 2.38 -13.07
CA SER A 153 3.48 2.45 -14.17
C SER A 153 3.75 3.58 -15.16
N ILE A 154 4.50 4.61 -14.76
CA ILE A 154 4.70 5.85 -15.53
C ILE A 154 6.15 6.17 -15.88
N SER A 155 7.14 5.46 -15.32
CA SER A 155 8.59 5.72 -15.50
C SER A 155 9.28 4.62 -16.30
N PRO A 156 9.53 4.82 -17.60
CA PRO A 156 10.28 3.87 -18.41
C PRO A 156 11.72 3.62 -17.89
N GLU A 157 12.35 4.64 -17.29
CA GLU A 157 13.67 4.50 -16.68
C GLU A 157 13.64 3.55 -15.50
N MET A 158 12.66 3.71 -14.60
CA MET A 158 12.50 2.86 -13.43
C MET A 158 12.21 1.40 -13.84
N ILE A 159 11.34 1.19 -14.83
CA ILE A 159 11.07 -0.14 -15.41
C ILE A 159 12.38 -0.78 -15.90
N HIS A 160 13.17 -0.04 -16.68
CA HIS A 160 14.46 -0.51 -17.22
C HIS A 160 15.43 -0.90 -16.09
N ASP A 161 15.58 -0.04 -15.08
CA ASP A 161 16.53 -0.23 -13.98
C ASP A 161 16.14 -1.37 -13.03
N TYR A 162 14.84 -1.65 -12.93
CA TYR A 162 14.34 -2.84 -12.23
C TYR A 162 14.40 -4.11 -13.09
N GLY A 163 14.60 -4.00 -14.40
CA GLY A 163 14.59 -5.11 -15.34
C GLY A 163 13.18 -5.67 -15.58
N PHE A 164 12.15 -4.85 -15.39
CA PHE A 164 10.76 -5.26 -15.57
C PHE A 164 10.31 -5.08 -17.02
N GLU A 165 9.25 -5.78 -17.40
CA GLU A 165 8.60 -5.59 -18.69
C GLU A 165 7.80 -4.27 -18.71
N LYS A 166 7.69 -3.67 -19.89
CA LYS A 166 6.87 -2.48 -20.10
C LYS A 166 5.41 -2.77 -19.72
N ARG A 167 4.73 -1.79 -19.15
CA ARG A 167 3.32 -1.84 -18.81
C ARG A 167 2.49 -1.08 -19.83
N ASP A 168 1.23 -1.47 -19.96
CA ASP A 168 0.20 -0.83 -20.80
C ASP A 168 -0.95 -0.25 -19.96
N TYR A 169 -0.72 -0.09 -18.67
CA TYR A 169 -1.67 0.48 -17.71
C TYR A 169 -1.03 1.52 -16.81
N GLU A 170 -1.84 2.44 -16.33
CA GLU A 170 -1.50 3.44 -15.33
C GLU A 170 -2.57 3.45 -14.24
N TYR A 171 -2.25 4.01 -13.07
CA TYR A 171 -3.18 4.11 -11.95
C TYR A 171 -3.98 5.41 -12.03
N ASN A 172 -5.25 5.34 -11.64
CA ASN A 172 -6.18 6.47 -11.61
C ASN A 172 -6.17 7.23 -10.27
N GLY A 173 -5.66 6.60 -9.22
CA GLY A 173 -5.56 7.22 -7.90
C GLY A 173 -4.73 6.39 -6.93
N LEU A 174 -4.29 7.06 -5.86
CA LEU A 174 -3.42 6.52 -4.83
C LEU A 174 -3.92 6.93 -3.44
N VAL A 175 -3.97 6.00 -2.50
CA VAL A 175 -4.29 6.22 -1.09
C VAL A 175 -3.08 5.88 -0.23
N LEU A 176 -2.66 6.79 0.62
CA LEU A 176 -1.51 6.66 1.50
C LEU A 176 -1.95 6.88 2.95
N ASP A 177 -2.19 5.80 3.68
CA ASP A 177 -2.60 5.87 5.08
C ASP A 177 -1.40 5.76 6.00
N CYS A 178 -1.15 6.84 6.76
CA CYS A 178 -0.05 6.94 7.71
C CYS A 178 1.31 6.52 7.12
N GLY A 179 1.56 6.90 5.85
CA GLY A 179 2.65 6.38 5.05
C GLY A 179 4.05 6.72 5.57
N LEU A 180 4.96 5.73 5.51
CA LEU A 180 6.39 5.98 5.73
C LEU A 180 6.97 6.55 4.42
N MET A 181 7.09 7.87 4.30
CA MET A 181 7.36 8.55 3.01
C MET A 181 8.84 8.91 2.79
N HIS A 182 9.73 8.64 3.72
CA HIS A 182 11.16 8.87 3.54
C HIS A 182 12.05 8.07 4.49
N PHE A 183 13.32 7.90 4.10
CA PHE A 183 14.33 7.15 4.85
C PHE A 183 15.42 8.03 5.49
N TYR A 184 15.26 9.36 5.53
CA TYR A 184 16.34 10.29 5.85
C TYR A 184 16.71 10.41 7.34
N LYS A 185 15.83 10.05 8.26
CA LYS A 185 16.13 10.18 9.69
C LYS A 185 17.39 9.41 10.07
N ASN A 186 18.31 10.08 10.78
CA ASN A 186 19.61 9.54 11.19
C ASN A 186 19.63 8.97 12.61
N SER A 187 18.48 8.66 13.20
CA SER A 187 18.44 7.96 14.48
C SER A 187 18.96 6.52 14.38
N ILE A 188 19.33 5.94 15.52
CA ILE A 188 19.77 4.53 15.59
C ILE A 188 18.69 3.59 15.08
N ALA A 189 17.41 3.85 15.40
CA ALA A 189 16.28 3.06 14.94
C ALA A 189 16.15 3.08 13.40
N TYR A 190 16.24 4.24 12.78
CA TYR A 190 16.19 4.35 11.30
C TYR A 190 17.41 3.75 10.61
N LYS A 191 18.60 3.81 11.23
CA LYS A 191 19.78 3.10 10.72
C LYS A 191 19.58 1.59 10.81
N GLY A 192 19.02 1.10 11.91
CA GLY A 192 18.66 -0.32 12.10
C GLY A 192 17.64 -0.77 11.04
N MET A 193 16.56 -0.03 10.87
CA MET A 193 15.54 -0.30 9.85
C MET A 193 16.17 -0.41 8.46
N ARG A 194 16.93 0.61 8.03
CA ARG A 194 17.59 0.58 6.71
C ARG A 194 18.52 -0.61 6.53
N SER A 195 19.20 -1.06 7.58
CA SER A 195 20.09 -2.23 7.49
C SER A 195 19.34 -3.56 7.34
N MET A 196 18.05 -3.60 7.66
CA MET A 196 17.18 -4.77 7.50
C MET A 196 16.41 -4.74 6.19
N VAL A 197 15.98 -3.54 5.79
CA VAL A 197 15.09 -3.32 4.64
C VAL A 197 15.87 -3.25 3.33
N PHE A 198 17.10 -2.77 3.35
CA PHE A 198 17.91 -2.62 2.15
C PHE A 198 19.09 -3.61 2.09
N PRO A 199 19.51 -4.05 0.90
CA PRO A 199 20.69 -4.88 0.74
C PRO A 199 21.96 -4.11 1.09
N LYS A 200 23.06 -4.85 1.34
CA LYS A 200 24.37 -4.22 1.55
C LYS A 200 24.73 -3.33 0.35
N LYS A 201 25.29 -2.14 0.61
CA LYS A 201 25.68 -1.16 -0.42
C LYS A 201 24.51 -0.58 -1.24
N TYR A 202 23.27 -0.66 -0.78
CA TYR A 202 22.08 -0.17 -1.45
C TYR A 202 22.19 1.26 -2.03
N LYS A 203 22.99 2.13 -1.41
CA LYS A 203 23.22 3.52 -1.90
C LYS A 203 23.94 3.60 -3.24
N LYS A 204 24.50 2.49 -3.72
CA LYS A 204 25.12 2.37 -5.05
C LYS A 204 24.19 1.74 -6.07
N ASP A 205 23.03 1.26 -5.64
CA ASP A 205 22.00 0.68 -6.48
C ASP A 205 21.10 1.81 -7.02
N CYS A 206 20.94 1.89 -8.33
CA CYS A 206 20.10 2.93 -8.95
C CYS A 206 18.67 2.87 -8.44
N ARG A 207 18.13 1.69 -8.14
CA ARG A 207 16.78 1.47 -7.63
C ARG A 207 16.51 2.24 -6.33
N TYR A 208 17.51 2.42 -5.48
CA TYR A 208 17.37 3.20 -4.25
C TYR A 208 17.02 4.68 -4.52
N ASN A 209 17.49 5.24 -5.63
CA ASN A 209 17.23 6.64 -5.96
C ASN A 209 15.74 6.89 -6.23
N TYR A 210 15.01 5.91 -6.76
CA TYR A 210 13.57 6.00 -7.00
C TYR A 210 12.74 6.05 -5.72
N LEU A 211 13.28 5.55 -4.60
CA LEU A 211 12.66 5.61 -3.27
C LEU A 211 13.00 6.89 -2.50
N LEU A 212 13.79 7.78 -3.10
CA LEU A 212 14.05 9.13 -2.62
C LEU A 212 13.09 10.09 -3.34
N PHE A 213 11.84 10.08 -2.94
CA PHE A 213 10.73 10.70 -3.68
C PHE A 213 10.94 12.18 -3.98
N ASP A 214 11.59 12.94 -3.11
CA ASP A 214 11.95 14.34 -3.33
C ASP A 214 12.94 14.57 -4.49
N ARG A 215 13.67 13.52 -4.88
CA ARG A 215 14.65 13.53 -5.97
C ARG A 215 14.16 12.86 -7.24
N ASN A 216 13.02 12.19 -7.16
CA ASN A 216 12.43 11.51 -8.31
C ASN A 216 11.68 12.53 -9.18
N ASN A 217 12.06 12.63 -10.44
CA ASN A 217 11.46 13.59 -11.38
C ASN A 217 10.04 13.21 -11.79
N ASP A 218 9.69 11.91 -11.75
CA ASP A 218 8.37 11.43 -12.16
C ASP A 218 7.29 11.63 -11.08
N ILE A 219 7.63 12.11 -9.90
CA ILE A 219 6.65 12.42 -8.84
C ILE A 219 5.54 13.37 -9.32
N ASN A 220 5.85 14.31 -10.21
CA ASN A 220 4.86 15.24 -10.78
C ASN A 220 3.83 14.57 -11.69
N ARG A 221 3.99 13.28 -12.00
CA ARG A 221 3.11 12.47 -12.84
C ARG A 221 2.28 11.46 -12.03
N LEU A 222 2.46 11.43 -10.71
CA LEU A 222 1.64 10.57 -9.86
C LEU A 222 0.14 10.85 -10.08
N PRO A 223 -0.72 9.82 -9.99
CA PRO A 223 -2.17 10.03 -10.07
C PRO A 223 -2.67 10.87 -8.89
N LYS A 224 -3.91 11.32 -8.95
CA LYS A 224 -4.53 11.99 -7.81
C LYS A 224 -4.37 11.17 -6.54
N THR A 225 -3.92 11.84 -5.47
CA THR A 225 -3.45 11.15 -4.28
C THR A 225 -4.22 11.58 -3.04
N VAL A 226 -4.67 10.61 -2.25
CA VAL A 226 -5.22 10.82 -0.91
C VAL A 226 -4.12 10.52 0.09
N ILE A 227 -3.85 11.45 1.01
CA ILE A 227 -2.97 11.25 2.16
C ILE A 227 -3.82 11.26 3.40
N ILE A 228 -3.64 10.27 4.28
CA ILE A 228 -4.38 10.14 5.53
C ILE A 228 -3.40 10.16 6.69
N THR A 229 -3.71 10.93 7.71
CA THR A 229 -3.02 10.92 9.01
C THR A 229 -3.98 11.40 10.10
N ASN A 230 -3.56 11.36 11.35
CA ASN A 230 -4.30 11.89 12.49
C ASN A 230 -3.35 12.43 13.58
N GLU A 231 -3.91 13.13 14.56
CA GLU A 231 -3.11 13.76 15.62
C GLU A 231 -2.19 12.78 16.39
N SER A 232 -2.60 11.54 16.52
CA SER A 232 -1.88 10.49 17.27
C SER A 232 -1.00 9.59 16.42
N ASP A 233 -0.88 9.87 15.12
CA ASP A 233 -0.02 9.11 14.22
C ASP A 233 1.46 9.45 14.45
N GLU A 234 2.27 8.44 14.73
CA GLU A 234 3.72 8.58 14.93
C GLU A 234 4.47 9.01 13.67
N LEU A 235 3.90 8.76 12.49
CA LEU A 235 4.45 9.14 11.19
C LEU A 235 3.79 10.40 10.60
N LYS A 236 2.94 11.09 11.35
CA LYS A 236 2.25 12.32 10.91
C LYS A 236 3.17 13.31 10.17
N ALA A 237 4.37 13.52 10.68
CA ALA A 237 5.36 14.40 10.04
C ALA A 237 5.79 13.93 8.64
N MET A 238 5.67 12.64 8.33
CA MET A 238 5.95 12.10 6.98
C MET A 238 4.79 12.33 6.04
N SER A 239 3.56 12.26 6.53
CA SER A 239 2.37 12.60 5.75
C SER A 239 2.41 14.07 5.33
N TYR A 240 2.73 14.99 6.23
CA TYR A 240 2.92 16.40 5.88
C TYR A 240 4.09 16.65 4.92
N TYR A 241 5.21 15.93 5.13
CA TYR A 241 6.34 16.04 4.21
C TYR A 241 5.90 15.64 2.78
N PHE A 242 5.11 14.59 2.63
CA PHE A 242 4.69 14.13 1.32
C PHE A 242 3.62 15.05 0.71
N ASP A 243 2.70 15.58 1.52
CA ASP A 243 1.74 16.62 1.13
C ASP A 243 2.45 17.85 0.53
N GLU A 244 3.45 18.40 1.23
CA GLU A 244 4.24 19.53 0.74
C GLU A 244 5.05 19.17 -0.53
N LEU A 245 5.55 17.93 -0.63
CA LEU A 245 6.21 17.45 -1.84
C LEU A 245 5.25 17.44 -3.03
N LEU A 246 4.06 16.83 -2.89
CA LEU A 246 3.07 16.76 -3.97
C LEU A 246 2.59 18.16 -4.38
N LYS A 247 2.37 19.05 -3.42
CA LYS A 247 2.03 20.46 -3.64
C LYS A 247 3.11 21.18 -4.45
N SER A 248 4.38 21.01 -4.08
CA SER A 248 5.52 21.60 -4.79
C SER A 248 5.69 21.08 -6.22
N ARG A 249 5.15 19.92 -6.53
CA ARG A 249 5.19 19.23 -7.81
C ARG A 249 3.89 19.37 -8.62
N ASN A 250 2.91 20.14 -8.12
CA ASN A 250 1.58 20.34 -8.72
C ASN A 250 0.82 19.02 -8.99
N VAL A 251 0.98 18.02 -8.12
CA VAL A 251 0.19 16.79 -8.16
C VAL A 251 -1.17 17.06 -7.50
N GLU A 252 -2.25 16.61 -8.12
CA GLU A 252 -3.59 16.67 -7.53
C GLU A 252 -3.64 15.75 -6.29
N HIS A 253 -3.91 16.32 -5.12
CA HIS A 253 -3.95 15.55 -3.88
C HIS A 253 -4.83 16.20 -2.81
N ILE A 254 -5.17 15.43 -1.81
CA ILE A 254 -5.85 15.89 -0.60
C ILE A 254 -5.20 15.25 0.64
N LEU A 255 -5.04 16.04 1.69
CA LEU A 255 -4.61 15.57 3.00
C LEU A 255 -5.81 15.54 3.96
N PHE A 256 -6.15 14.35 4.46
CA PHE A 256 -7.10 14.17 5.56
C PHE A 256 -6.33 14.01 6.87
N GLU A 257 -6.37 15.04 7.70
CA GLU A 257 -5.90 14.96 9.10
C GLU A 257 -7.08 14.67 10.02
N LYS A 258 -7.62 13.46 9.94
CA LYS A 258 -8.78 13.04 10.72
C LYS A 258 -8.93 11.51 10.74
N GLY A 259 -9.96 11.03 11.41
CA GLY A 259 -10.28 9.62 11.51
C GLY A 259 -9.90 9.02 12.87
N PRO A 260 -9.96 7.71 13.02
CA PRO A 260 -9.67 7.02 14.27
C PRO A 260 -8.23 7.26 14.73
N LYS A 261 -8.04 7.38 16.04
CA LYS A 261 -6.75 7.69 16.66
C LYS A 261 -5.74 6.56 16.49
N GLY A 262 -4.48 6.96 16.35
CA GLY A 262 -3.32 6.08 16.30
C GLY A 262 -2.84 5.78 14.89
N HIS A 263 -1.67 5.17 14.81
CA HIS A 263 -1.08 4.77 13.54
C HIS A 263 -1.98 3.74 12.84
N MET A 264 -2.32 3.98 11.57
CA MET A 264 -3.23 3.16 10.77
C MET A 264 -4.62 2.96 11.44
N GLY A 265 -5.13 3.99 12.11
CA GLY A 265 -6.40 3.89 12.83
C GLY A 265 -7.60 3.54 11.93
N VAL A 266 -7.57 3.98 10.69
CA VAL A 266 -8.62 3.68 9.69
C VAL A 266 -8.71 2.19 9.37
N ILE A 267 -7.60 1.46 9.49
CA ILE A 267 -7.56 0.02 9.24
C ILE A 267 -8.01 -0.77 10.46
N PHE A 268 -7.40 -0.47 11.62
CA PHE A 268 -7.57 -1.32 12.81
C PHE A 268 -8.82 -0.99 13.62
N ASN A 269 -9.37 0.20 13.47
CA ASN A 269 -10.55 0.64 14.20
C ASN A 269 -11.41 1.58 13.34
N PRO A 270 -12.01 1.11 12.26
CA PRO A 270 -12.88 1.92 11.42
C PRO A 270 -14.23 2.16 12.11
N ASN A 271 -14.20 2.84 13.26
CA ASN A 271 -15.40 3.34 13.92
C ASN A 271 -16.18 4.30 12.99
N ASN A 272 -17.24 4.93 13.50
CA ASN A 272 -18.05 5.86 12.70
C ASN A 272 -17.23 6.93 11.98
N ASP A 273 -16.15 7.44 12.59
CA ASP A 273 -15.31 8.47 11.98
C ASP A 273 -14.42 7.87 10.87
N GLY A 274 -13.93 6.64 11.06
CA GLY A 274 -13.20 5.90 10.04
C GLY A 274 -14.08 5.55 8.85
N MET A 275 -15.32 5.11 9.09
CA MET A 275 -16.27 4.81 8.02
C MET A 275 -16.60 6.05 7.17
N ARG A 276 -16.84 7.21 7.81
CA ARG A 276 -17.05 8.48 7.09
C ARG A 276 -15.83 8.88 6.28
N LEU A 277 -14.62 8.67 6.84
CA LEU A 277 -13.39 8.97 6.12
C LEU A 277 -13.23 8.06 4.89
N ILE A 278 -13.56 6.77 4.99
CA ILE A 278 -13.56 5.85 3.85
C ILE A 278 -14.60 6.29 2.79
N ASP A 279 -15.75 6.80 3.19
CA ASP A 279 -16.74 7.39 2.25
C ASP A 279 -16.10 8.56 1.47
N GLU A 280 -15.49 9.51 2.16
CA GLU A 280 -14.85 10.67 1.54
C GLU A 280 -13.68 10.27 0.62
N ILE A 281 -12.86 9.25 1.00
CA ILE A 281 -11.80 8.70 0.18
C ILE A 281 -12.40 8.11 -1.11
N SER A 282 -13.42 7.26 -0.97
CA SER A 282 -14.10 6.63 -2.09
C SER A 282 -14.68 7.66 -3.07
N ASP A 283 -15.32 8.71 -2.55
CA ASP A 283 -15.92 9.77 -3.36
C ASP A 283 -14.84 10.61 -4.08
N TYR A 284 -13.74 10.92 -3.41
CA TYR A 284 -12.61 11.63 -4.03
C TYR A 284 -11.95 10.83 -5.14
N LEU A 285 -11.80 9.50 -4.96
CA LEU A 285 -11.16 8.63 -5.96
C LEU A 285 -12.03 8.47 -7.21
N LYS A 286 -13.33 8.34 -7.06
CA LYS A 286 -14.23 8.14 -8.20
C LYS A 286 -14.21 9.35 -9.12
N PRO A 287 -14.29 9.16 -10.45
CA PRO A 287 -14.46 10.27 -11.38
C PRO A 287 -15.79 11.00 -11.07
N GLU A 288 -15.81 12.31 -11.24
CA GLU A 288 -17.06 13.08 -11.24
C GLU A 288 -18.05 12.46 -12.25
N ARG A 289 -19.27 12.25 -11.82
CA ARG A 289 -20.34 11.64 -12.63
C ARG A 289 -20.77 12.55 -13.77
#